data_9dc1dc69c9fce504b008dac3bc42d653
#
_entry.id   9dc1dc69c9fce504b008dac3bc42d653
#
_cell.length_a   1.000
_cell.length_b   1.000
_cell.length_c   1.000
_cell.angle_alpha   90.00
_cell.angle_beta   90.00
_cell.angle_gamma   90.00
#
_symmetry.space_group_name_H-M   'P 1'
#
loop_
_entity.id
_entity.type
_entity.pdbx_description
1 polymer ?
#
loop_
_entity_poly.entity_id
_entity_poly.type
_entity_poly.pdbx_seq_one_letter_code
_entity_poly.pdbx_strand_id
1 'polypeptide(L)'
;MTSPETNRKAGARAARILAVFAERESATADEISAVTGIPSSAVYRHLTTFVEIGLVHQARTRGRYCAGSLTVQMAENYRREVLSQGGVKRRLRRLATDTDELAAFLIARDNDVLCVEAAEGTRVVRCSFSPGLSKPLTFGASAQALLAHLPEERVARAAAAHGLTPPQVHKLEVDLRRVRGKGFAVSVGQVDPGVWGVSVPVLDRKQNLVGVVSTMAPDFRVRPRHESLVTLTHAAAQDISRLEEYA
;
A
#
# COMPACT_ATOMS: atom_id res chain seq x y z
N MET A 1 11.47 35.95 -15.91
CA MET A 1 10.60 35.57 -14.77
C MET A 1 9.50 34.67 -15.30
N THR A 2 9.52 33.40 -14.94
CA THR A 2 8.49 32.42 -15.33
C THR A 2 7.22 32.68 -14.50
N SER A 3 6.04 32.71 -15.16
CA SER A 3 4.74 32.91 -14.50
C SER A 3 4.50 31.80 -13.43
N PRO A 4 3.83 32.12 -12.28
CA PRO A 4 3.48 31.14 -11.25
C PRO A 4 2.70 29.91 -11.78
N GLU A 5 1.91 30.12 -12.82
CA GLU A 5 1.15 29.05 -13.48
C GLU A 5 2.04 28.10 -14.29
N THR A 6 3.07 28.63 -14.95
CA THR A 6 4.08 27.82 -15.67
C THR A 6 4.87 26.94 -14.70
N ASN A 7 5.20 27.48 -13.54
CA ASN A 7 5.95 26.74 -12.51
C ASN A 7 5.09 25.62 -11.88
N ARG A 8 3.79 25.86 -11.66
CA ARG A 8 2.84 24.84 -11.18
C ARG A 8 2.66 23.70 -12.18
N LYS A 9 2.55 24.03 -13.48
CA LYS A 9 2.46 23.03 -14.56
C LYS A 9 3.75 22.19 -14.67
N ALA A 10 4.92 22.81 -14.49
CA ALA A 10 6.19 22.09 -14.50
C ALA A 10 6.32 21.13 -13.30
N GLY A 11 5.95 21.57 -12.10
CA GLY A 11 5.93 20.71 -10.90
C GLY A 11 4.98 19.51 -11.03
N ALA A 12 3.77 19.72 -11.57
CA ALA A 12 2.83 18.65 -11.82
C ALA A 12 3.35 17.61 -12.84
N ARG A 13 4.09 18.05 -13.87
CA ARG A 13 4.74 17.14 -14.83
C ARG A 13 5.84 16.33 -14.16
N ALA A 14 6.68 16.97 -13.36
CA ALA A 14 7.74 16.32 -12.59
C ALA A 14 7.18 15.20 -11.70
N ALA A 15 6.13 15.50 -10.93
CA ALA A 15 5.48 14.53 -10.07
C ALA A 15 4.91 13.32 -10.85
N ARG A 16 4.27 13.56 -12.02
CA ARG A 16 3.74 12.48 -12.87
C ARG A 16 4.84 11.58 -13.44
N ILE A 17 6.00 12.13 -13.81
CA ILE A 17 7.15 11.36 -14.28
C ILE A 17 7.71 10.49 -13.15
N LEU A 18 7.86 11.04 -11.93
CA LEU A 18 8.35 10.29 -10.78
C LEU A 18 7.40 9.14 -10.38
N ALA A 19 6.09 9.34 -10.48
CA ALA A 19 5.09 8.33 -10.15
C ALA A 19 5.25 7.04 -10.99
N VAL A 20 5.77 7.13 -12.21
CA VAL A 20 6.03 5.94 -13.07
C VAL A 20 7.01 4.98 -12.41
N PHE A 21 8.01 5.48 -11.68
CA PHE A 21 9.01 4.66 -10.98
C PHE A 21 8.49 4.04 -9.68
N ALA A 22 7.30 4.43 -9.22
CA ALA A 22 6.62 3.71 -8.13
C ALA A 22 5.94 2.42 -8.60
N GLU A 23 5.65 2.31 -9.91
CA GLU A 23 4.91 1.19 -10.51
C GLU A 23 5.79 0.30 -11.41
N ARG A 24 6.94 0.82 -11.85
CA ARG A 24 7.85 0.14 -12.78
C ARG A 24 9.27 0.12 -12.23
N GLU A 25 9.91 -1.02 -12.32
CA GLU A 25 11.33 -1.16 -11.93
C GLU A 25 12.24 -0.27 -12.78
N SER A 26 11.93 -0.12 -14.06
CA SER A 26 12.64 0.80 -14.96
C SER A 26 11.77 1.21 -16.14
N ALA A 27 12.07 2.39 -16.72
CA ALA A 27 11.38 2.89 -17.90
C ALA A 27 12.33 3.72 -18.78
N THR A 28 12.09 3.75 -20.09
CA THR A 28 12.71 4.70 -21.04
C THR A 28 11.94 6.02 -21.01
N ALA A 29 12.54 7.09 -21.53
CA ALA A 29 11.87 8.38 -21.66
C ALA A 29 10.62 8.29 -22.56
N ASP A 30 10.65 7.45 -23.60
CA ASP A 30 9.51 7.26 -24.51
C ASP A 30 8.38 6.46 -23.85
N GLU A 31 8.70 5.44 -23.05
CA GLU A 31 7.70 4.72 -22.25
C GLU A 31 7.04 5.66 -21.24
N ILE A 32 7.81 6.53 -20.58
CA ILE A 32 7.30 7.56 -19.66
C ILE A 32 6.40 8.55 -20.43
N SER A 33 6.84 9.01 -21.60
CA SER A 33 6.07 9.90 -22.47
C SER A 33 4.71 9.28 -22.85
N ALA A 34 4.72 8.01 -23.25
CA ALA A 34 3.50 7.29 -23.63
C ALA A 34 2.48 7.19 -22.49
N VAL A 35 2.94 6.88 -21.28
CA VAL A 35 2.06 6.73 -20.10
C VAL A 35 1.58 8.08 -19.56
N THR A 36 2.47 9.09 -19.54
CA THR A 36 2.15 10.38 -18.94
C THR A 36 1.53 11.39 -19.91
N GLY A 37 1.67 11.19 -21.23
CA GLY A 37 1.30 12.17 -22.25
C GLY A 37 2.20 13.41 -22.24
N ILE A 38 3.36 13.36 -21.59
CA ILE A 38 4.34 14.45 -21.56
C ILE A 38 5.33 14.25 -22.70
N PRO A 39 5.61 15.25 -23.55
CA PRO A 39 6.57 15.11 -24.65
C PRO A 39 7.94 14.60 -24.18
N SER A 40 8.55 13.66 -24.93
CA SER A 40 9.83 13.02 -24.57
C SER A 40 10.93 14.02 -24.26
N SER A 41 11.01 15.15 -25.00
CA SER A 41 11.98 16.22 -24.74
C SER A 41 11.82 16.88 -23.36
N ALA A 42 10.57 16.98 -22.87
CA ALA A 42 10.32 17.47 -21.52
C ALA A 42 10.62 16.40 -20.47
N VAL A 43 10.32 15.11 -20.76
CA VAL A 43 10.70 13.98 -19.91
C VAL A 43 12.20 13.94 -19.69
N TYR A 44 13.01 14.04 -20.76
CA TYR A 44 14.47 14.06 -20.65
C TYR A 44 14.98 15.16 -19.74
N ARG A 45 14.45 16.40 -19.85
CA ARG A 45 14.86 17.51 -18.97
C ARG A 45 14.60 17.19 -17.49
N HIS A 46 13.44 16.62 -17.17
CA HIS A 46 13.13 16.24 -15.79
C HIS A 46 14.02 15.09 -15.32
N LEU A 47 14.25 14.08 -16.18
CA LEU A 47 15.13 12.95 -15.85
C LEU A 47 16.56 13.43 -15.55
N THR A 48 17.11 14.37 -16.31
CA THR A 48 18.43 14.97 -16.02
C THR A 48 18.47 15.54 -14.62
N THR A 49 17.50 16.41 -14.25
CA THR A 49 17.42 16.99 -12.91
C THR A 49 17.26 15.91 -11.83
N PHE A 50 16.44 14.89 -12.07
CA PHE A 50 16.23 13.79 -11.10
C PHE A 50 17.48 12.94 -10.90
N VAL A 51 18.29 12.77 -11.95
CA VAL A 51 19.58 12.07 -11.86
C VAL A 51 20.58 12.89 -11.05
N GLU A 52 20.65 14.22 -11.29
CA GLU A 52 21.55 15.12 -10.55
C GLU A 52 21.31 15.09 -9.03
N ILE A 53 20.05 14.98 -8.60
CA ILE A 53 19.70 14.93 -7.17
C ILE A 53 19.58 13.51 -6.60
N GLY A 54 19.82 12.48 -7.42
CA GLY A 54 19.77 11.08 -6.99
C GLY A 54 18.38 10.47 -6.80
N LEU A 55 17.28 11.15 -7.25
CA LEU A 55 15.93 10.60 -7.26
C LEU A 55 15.74 9.50 -8.31
N VAL A 56 16.49 9.58 -9.40
CA VAL A 56 16.51 8.63 -10.50
C VAL A 56 17.96 8.31 -10.84
N HIS A 57 18.26 7.13 -11.36
CA HIS A 57 19.55 6.84 -11.96
C HIS A 57 19.37 6.08 -13.29
N GLN A 58 20.40 6.07 -14.12
CA GLN A 58 20.42 5.28 -15.33
C GLN A 58 20.60 3.81 -14.96
N ALA A 59 19.70 2.96 -15.43
CA ALA A 59 19.81 1.52 -15.25
C ALA A 59 21.00 0.93 -16.04
N ARG A 60 21.39 -0.30 -15.72
CA ARG A 60 22.45 -0.99 -16.48
C ARG A 60 22.10 -1.17 -17.96
N THR A 61 20.82 -1.29 -18.28
CA THR A 61 20.33 -1.32 -19.66
C THR A 61 20.30 0.10 -20.21
N ARG A 62 21.02 0.32 -21.32
CA ARG A 62 21.14 1.63 -21.97
C ARG A 62 19.77 2.27 -22.27
N GLY A 63 19.64 3.55 -21.98
CA GLY A 63 18.43 4.34 -22.22
C GLY A 63 17.29 4.12 -21.24
N ARG A 64 17.46 3.25 -20.24
CA ARG A 64 16.47 3.05 -19.17
C ARG A 64 16.88 3.80 -17.90
N TYR A 65 15.90 4.20 -17.16
CA TYR A 65 16.01 4.90 -15.88
C TYR A 65 15.25 4.10 -14.81
N CYS A 66 15.70 4.17 -13.57
CA CYS A 66 15.05 3.54 -12.40
C CYS A 66 15.16 4.45 -11.17
N ALA A 67 14.44 4.11 -10.09
CA ALA A 67 14.47 4.86 -8.84
C ALA A 67 15.91 4.97 -8.31
N GLY A 68 16.31 6.16 -7.87
CA GLY A 68 17.65 6.46 -7.38
C GLY A 68 17.79 6.26 -5.87
N SER A 69 19.03 6.40 -5.36
CA SER A 69 19.36 6.16 -3.95
C SER A 69 18.64 7.10 -2.96
N LEU A 70 18.27 8.30 -3.37
CA LEU A 70 17.51 9.23 -2.53
C LEU A 70 16.14 8.65 -2.15
N THR A 71 15.52 7.84 -3.01
CA THR A 71 14.24 7.20 -2.71
C THR A 71 14.33 6.21 -1.54
N VAL A 72 15.47 5.56 -1.34
CA VAL A 72 15.73 4.67 -0.19
C VAL A 72 15.73 5.48 1.11
N GLN A 73 16.40 6.64 1.13
CA GLN A 73 16.43 7.52 2.31
C GLN A 73 15.05 8.07 2.63
N MET A 74 14.30 8.48 1.61
CA MET A 74 12.92 8.96 1.77
C MET A 74 12.00 7.86 2.31
N ALA A 75 12.10 6.64 1.77
CA ALA A 75 11.33 5.50 2.25
C ALA A 75 11.64 5.15 3.72
N GLU A 76 12.91 5.21 4.11
CA GLU A 76 13.31 4.94 5.50
C GLU A 76 12.84 6.03 6.47
N ASN A 77 12.91 7.31 6.07
CA ASN A 77 12.36 8.40 6.86
C ASN A 77 10.83 8.28 7.02
N TYR A 78 10.12 7.98 5.93
CA TYR A 78 8.69 7.72 5.95
C TYR A 78 8.33 6.58 6.89
N ARG A 79 9.06 5.45 6.82
CA ARG A 79 8.82 4.31 7.72
C ARG A 79 9.04 4.67 9.18
N ARG A 80 10.09 5.45 9.50
CA ARG A 80 10.37 5.89 10.87
C ARG A 80 9.23 6.76 11.43
N GLU A 81 8.72 7.67 10.63
CA GLU A 81 7.63 8.55 11.03
C GLU A 81 6.30 7.79 11.16
N VAL A 82 5.88 7.09 10.09
CA VAL A 82 4.58 6.41 10.04
C VAL A 82 4.53 5.15 10.90
N LEU A 83 5.66 4.47 11.13
CA LEU A 83 5.71 3.22 11.89
C LEU A 83 6.19 3.39 13.34
N SER A 84 5.99 4.56 13.93
CA SER A 84 6.25 4.84 15.36
C SER A 84 7.62 4.30 15.80
N GLN A 85 8.71 4.81 15.20
CA GLN A 85 10.09 4.50 15.56
C GLN A 85 10.40 2.98 15.65
N GLY A 86 9.81 2.17 14.77
CA GLY A 86 10.03 0.72 14.71
C GLY A 86 9.13 -0.11 15.62
N GLY A 87 8.20 0.51 16.35
CA GLY A 87 7.22 -0.21 17.15
C GLY A 87 6.34 -1.13 16.32
N VAL A 88 5.84 -0.65 15.19
CA VAL A 88 5.04 -1.44 14.24
C VAL A 88 5.83 -2.65 13.72
N LYS A 89 7.06 -2.46 13.25
CA LYS A 89 7.90 -3.54 12.73
C LYS A 89 8.13 -4.66 13.74
N ARG A 90 8.35 -4.31 15.01
CA ARG A 90 8.52 -5.29 16.09
C ARG A 90 7.24 -6.11 16.33
N ARG A 91 6.07 -5.47 16.28
CA ARG A 91 4.78 -6.15 16.45
C ARG A 91 4.42 -7.04 15.28
N LEU A 92 4.71 -6.61 14.05
CA LEU A 92 4.55 -7.47 12.87
C LEU A 92 5.45 -8.70 12.92
N ARG A 93 6.71 -8.54 13.33
CA ARG A 93 7.63 -9.69 13.52
C ARG A 93 7.10 -10.67 14.56
N ARG A 94 6.58 -10.16 15.69
CA ARG A 94 5.97 -11.00 16.71
C ARG A 94 4.74 -11.73 16.15
N LEU A 95 3.84 -11.03 15.48
CA LEU A 95 2.66 -11.62 14.84
C LEU A 95 3.06 -12.70 13.82
N ALA A 96 4.06 -12.44 12.98
CA ALA A 96 4.57 -13.42 12.03
C ALA A 96 5.19 -14.65 12.72
N THR A 97 5.89 -14.46 13.85
CA THR A 97 6.43 -15.56 14.67
C THR A 97 5.31 -16.38 15.31
N ASP A 98 4.34 -15.72 15.94
CA ASP A 98 3.25 -16.38 16.69
C ASP A 98 2.29 -17.13 15.74
N THR A 99 2.11 -16.63 14.52
CA THR A 99 1.23 -17.25 13.51
C THR A 99 1.98 -18.17 12.56
N ASP A 100 3.28 -17.98 12.38
CA ASP A 100 4.11 -18.55 11.32
C ASP A 100 3.55 -18.30 9.91
N GLU A 101 2.94 -17.09 9.72
CA GLU A 101 2.36 -16.62 8.48
C GLU A 101 2.83 -15.17 8.18
N LEU A 102 2.47 -14.65 7.00
CA LEU A 102 2.77 -13.26 6.64
C LEU A 102 1.97 -12.28 7.50
N ALA A 103 2.66 -11.35 8.15
CA ALA A 103 2.09 -10.20 8.81
C ALA A 103 2.50 -8.91 8.09
N ALA A 104 1.56 -8.01 7.79
CA ALA A 104 1.83 -6.79 7.06
C ALA A 104 1.08 -5.58 7.63
N PHE A 105 1.68 -4.39 7.52
CA PHE A 105 1.05 -3.11 7.74
C PHE A 105 0.82 -2.42 6.40
N LEU A 106 -0.44 -2.07 6.14
CA LEU A 106 -0.89 -1.57 4.85
C LEU A 106 -1.68 -0.27 5.04
N ILE A 107 -1.57 0.62 4.06
CA ILE A 107 -2.28 1.90 4.04
C ILE A 107 -3.03 2.08 2.72
N ALA A 108 -4.02 2.98 2.73
CA ALA A 108 -4.68 3.42 1.51
C ALA A 108 -3.86 4.57 0.88
N ARG A 109 -3.37 4.37 -0.34
CA ARG A 109 -2.72 5.39 -1.16
C ARG A 109 -3.50 5.55 -2.46
N ASP A 110 -4.06 6.71 -2.68
CA ASP A 110 -4.94 6.96 -3.84
C ASP A 110 -6.04 5.90 -3.97
N ASN A 111 -6.03 5.10 -5.03
CA ASN A 111 -7.00 4.03 -5.26
C ASN A 111 -6.41 2.63 -4.99
N ASP A 112 -5.25 2.56 -4.31
CA ASP A 112 -4.53 1.33 -4.04
C ASP A 112 -4.31 1.09 -2.54
N VAL A 113 -4.09 -0.18 -2.20
CA VAL A 113 -3.54 -0.63 -0.92
C VAL A 113 -2.04 -0.74 -1.06
N LEU A 114 -1.28 0.04 -0.32
CA LEU A 114 0.18 0.02 -0.31
C LEU A 114 0.70 -0.75 0.91
N CYS A 115 1.58 -1.72 0.70
CA CYS A 115 2.33 -2.36 1.77
C CYS A 115 3.47 -1.43 2.23
N VAL A 116 3.47 -1.05 3.50
CA VAL A 116 4.51 -0.19 4.08
C VAL A 116 5.57 -1.01 4.81
N GLU A 117 5.15 -2.04 5.53
CA GLU A 117 6.05 -2.95 6.26
C GLU A 117 5.46 -4.37 6.26
N ALA A 118 6.33 -5.38 6.27
CA ALA A 118 5.92 -6.78 6.34
C ALA A 118 6.95 -7.63 7.11
N ALA A 119 6.45 -8.72 7.69
CA ALA A 119 7.26 -9.78 8.27
C ALA A 119 6.69 -11.13 7.84
N GLU A 120 7.54 -12.03 7.38
CA GLU A 120 7.16 -13.36 6.90
C GLU A 120 7.39 -14.41 7.98
N GLY A 121 6.56 -15.46 7.98
CA GLY A 121 6.83 -16.69 8.71
C GLY A 121 7.97 -17.49 8.09
N THR A 122 8.31 -18.61 8.71
CA THR A 122 9.47 -19.44 8.32
C THR A 122 9.13 -20.57 7.35
N ARG A 123 7.86 -20.79 7.04
CA ARG A 123 7.40 -21.89 6.18
C ARG A 123 7.86 -21.75 4.74
N VAL A 124 8.17 -22.87 4.10
CA VAL A 124 8.56 -22.93 2.68
C VAL A 124 7.41 -22.43 1.78
N VAL A 125 6.18 -22.95 1.99
CA VAL A 125 4.99 -22.47 1.30
C VAL A 125 4.34 -21.38 2.14
N ARG A 126 4.44 -20.14 1.70
CA ARG A 126 3.91 -18.96 2.40
C ARG A 126 3.41 -17.89 1.44
N CYS A 127 2.55 -17.03 1.92
CA CYS A 127 2.23 -15.79 1.23
C CYS A 127 3.42 -14.83 1.32
N SER A 128 3.61 -14.01 0.30
CA SER A 128 4.61 -12.94 0.28
C SER A 128 3.97 -11.65 -0.21
N PHE A 129 4.18 -10.56 0.53
CA PHE A 129 3.72 -9.23 0.16
C PHE A 129 4.72 -8.22 0.68
N SER A 130 5.58 -7.76 -0.20
CA SER A 130 6.74 -6.94 0.17
C SER A 130 6.39 -5.46 0.31
N PRO A 131 7.10 -4.72 1.18
CA PRO A 131 6.99 -3.26 1.23
C PRO A 131 7.22 -2.61 -0.14
N GLY A 132 6.38 -1.63 -0.47
CA GLY A 132 6.35 -0.96 -1.77
C GLY A 132 5.38 -1.56 -2.78
N LEU A 133 4.92 -2.80 -2.60
CA LEU A 133 3.90 -3.38 -3.47
C LEU A 133 2.52 -2.77 -3.21
N SER A 134 1.77 -2.59 -4.29
CA SER A 134 0.39 -2.09 -4.28
C SER A 134 -0.58 -3.09 -4.90
N LYS A 135 -1.83 -3.09 -4.44
CA LYS A 135 -2.96 -3.83 -4.97
C LYS A 135 -4.20 -2.92 -5.03
N PRO A 136 -5.18 -3.16 -5.91
CA PRO A 136 -6.39 -2.37 -5.97
C PRO A 136 -7.13 -2.23 -4.64
N LEU A 137 -7.59 -1.02 -4.32
CA LEU A 137 -8.35 -0.69 -3.11
C LEU A 137 -9.84 -1.03 -3.28
N THR A 138 -10.17 -2.26 -3.67
CA THR A 138 -11.55 -2.70 -3.92
C THR A 138 -11.84 -4.11 -3.41
N PHE A 139 -10.87 -5.01 -3.49
CA PHE A 139 -11.03 -6.41 -3.15
C PHE A 139 -10.01 -6.87 -2.10
N GLY A 140 -10.39 -7.91 -1.35
CA GLY A 140 -9.56 -8.48 -0.31
C GLY A 140 -9.77 -7.84 1.07
N ALA A 141 -9.30 -8.52 2.10
CA ALA A 141 -9.50 -8.11 3.49
C ALA A 141 -8.89 -6.72 3.76
N SER A 142 -7.70 -6.44 3.26
CA SER A 142 -7.00 -5.17 3.50
C SER A 142 -7.74 -3.99 2.89
N ALA A 143 -8.20 -4.12 1.64
CA ALA A 143 -8.98 -3.09 0.97
C ALA A 143 -10.30 -2.83 1.70
N GLN A 144 -11.02 -3.87 2.07
CA GLN A 144 -12.29 -3.75 2.80
C GLN A 144 -12.11 -3.11 4.18
N ALA A 145 -11.07 -3.49 4.93
CA ALA A 145 -10.80 -2.91 6.24
C ALA A 145 -10.40 -1.42 6.14
N LEU A 146 -9.63 -1.02 5.13
CA LEU A 146 -9.29 0.38 4.85
C LEU A 146 -10.54 1.17 4.43
N LEU A 147 -11.26 0.70 3.40
CA LEU A 147 -12.44 1.39 2.86
C LEU A 147 -13.55 1.56 3.88
N ALA A 148 -13.69 0.63 4.83
CA ALA A 148 -14.69 0.72 5.90
C ALA A 148 -14.52 1.96 6.78
N HIS A 149 -13.31 2.55 6.83
CA HIS A 149 -12.94 3.70 7.67
C HIS A 149 -12.55 4.93 6.85
N LEU A 150 -12.69 4.89 5.52
CA LEU A 150 -12.47 6.04 4.64
C LEU A 150 -13.79 6.76 4.34
N PRO A 151 -13.75 8.06 3.98
CA PRO A 151 -14.91 8.82 3.52
C PRO A 151 -15.57 8.18 2.29
N GLU A 152 -16.89 8.35 2.15
CA GLU A 152 -17.67 7.76 1.04
C GLU A 152 -17.15 8.17 -0.34
N GLU A 153 -16.68 9.42 -0.49
CA GLU A 153 -16.10 9.91 -1.73
C GLU A 153 -14.82 9.12 -2.13
N ARG A 154 -14.06 8.65 -1.14
CA ARG A 154 -12.88 7.82 -1.38
C ARG A 154 -13.28 6.41 -1.82
N VAL A 155 -14.35 5.85 -1.24
CA VAL A 155 -14.93 4.56 -1.64
C VAL A 155 -15.43 4.63 -3.08
N ALA A 156 -16.22 5.65 -3.40
CA ALA A 156 -16.74 5.86 -4.76
C ALA A 156 -15.62 6.05 -5.80
N ARG A 157 -14.57 6.81 -5.43
CA ARG A 157 -13.41 7.03 -6.31
C ARG A 157 -12.65 5.74 -6.58
N ALA A 158 -12.38 4.92 -5.56
CA ALA A 158 -11.72 3.64 -5.72
C ALA A 158 -12.55 2.68 -6.59
N ALA A 159 -13.86 2.60 -6.36
CA ALA A 159 -14.76 1.79 -7.15
C ALA A 159 -14.76 2.21 -8.65
N ALA A 160 -14.83 3.50 -8.93
CA ALA A 160 -14.80 4.04 -10.29
C ALA A 160 -13.44 3.79 -10.97
N ALA A 161 -12.32 4.01 -10.27
CA ALA A 161 -10.97 3.82 -10.79
C ALA A 161 -10.71 2.36 -11.22
N HIS A 162 -11.34 1.41 -10.54
CA HIS A 162 -11.20 -0.02 -10.84
C HIS A 162 -12.40 -0.59 -11.62
N GLY A 163 -13.27 0.27 -12.16
CA GLY A 163 -14.35 -0.12 -13.08
C GLY A 163 -15.40 -1.03 -12.45
N LEU A 164 -15.72 -0.87 -11.16
CA LEU A 164 -16.76 -1.65 -10.52
C LEU A 164 -18.14 -1.35 -11.11
N THR A 165 -18.88 -2.41 -11.43
CA THR A 165 -20.28 -2.30 -11.86
C THR A 165 -21.19 -1.93 -10.68
N PRO A 166 -22.38 -1.34 -10.91
CA PRO A 166 -23.33 -1.00 -9.84
C PRO A 166 -23.65 -2.13 -8.85
N PRO A 167 -23.87 -3.40 -9.30
CA PRO A 167 -24.04 -4.52 -8.36
C PRO A 167 -22.81 -4.79 -7.49
N GLN A 168 -21.60 -4.61 -8.04
CA GLN A 168 -20.34 -4.79 -7.29
C GLN A 168 -20.16 -3.66 -6.26
N VAL A 169 -20.51 -2.42 -6.60
CA VAL A 169 -20.50 -1.27 -5.67
C VAL A 169 -21.46 -1.55 -4.52
N HIS A 170 -22.70 -1.94 -4.81
CA HIS A 170 -23.68 -2.28 -3.77
C HIS A 170 -23.18 -3.41 -2.84
N LYS A 171 -22.62 -4.48 -3.42
CA LYS A 171 -22.00 -5.55 -2.64
C LYS A 171 -20.87 -5.04 -1.75
N LEU A 172 -19.99 -4.20 -2.29
CA LEU A 172 -18.91 -3.59 -1.53
C LEU A 172 -19.45 -2.81 -0.33
N GLU A 173 -20.44 -1.96 -0.51
CA GLU A 173 -21.06 -1.17 0.57
C GLU A 173 -21.65 -2.06 1.68
N VAL A 174 -22.31 -3.16 1.31
CA VAL A 174 -22.82 -4.15 2.28
C VAL A 174 -21.67 -4.78 3.07
N ASP A 175 -20.61 -5.17 2.37
CA ASP A 175 -19.42 -5.77 3.01
C ASP A 175 -18.73 -4.76 3.94
N LEU A 176 -18.61 -3.48 3.56
CA LEU A 176 -18.03 -2.43 4.40
C LEU A 176 -18.84 -2.17 5.68
N ARG A 177 -20.18 -2.19 5.60
CA ARG A 177 -21.03 -2.10 6.81
C ARG A 177 -20.78 -3.26 7.76
N ARG A 178 -20.63 -4.48 7.23
CA ARG A 178 -20.30 -5.68 8.02
C ARG A 178 -18.92 -5.56 8.68
N VAL A 179 -17.93 -5.05 7.95
CA VAL A 179 -16.57 -4.83 8.48
C VAL A 179 -16.60 -3.82 9.63
N ARG A 180 -17.32 -2.69 9.47
CA ARG A 180 -17.48 -1.70 10.56
C ARG A 180 -18.10 -2.33 11.82
N GLY A 181 -19.11 -3.17 11.66
CA GLY A 181 -19.77 -3.84 12.79
C GLY A 181 -18.92 -4.91 13.48
N LYS A 182 -18.04 -5.59 12.74
CA LYS A 182 -17.16 -6.66 13.26
C LYS A 182 -15.82 -6.15 13.76
N GLY A 183 -15.36 -4.98 13.27
CA GLY A 183 -14.03 -4.44 13.53
C GLY A 183 -12.89 -5.11 12.74
N PHE A 184 -13.19 -5.99 11.80
CA PHE A 184 -12.20 -6.62 10.93
C PHE A 184 -12.84 -7.14 9.63
N ALA A 185 -12.01 -7.32 8.61
CA ALA A 185 -12.36 -7.95 7.34
C ALA A 185 -11.66 -9.30 7.16
N VAL A 186 -12.31 -10.22 6.48
CA VAL A 186 -11.73 -11.50 6.05
C VAL A 186 -12.02 -11.72 4.58
N SER A 187 -11.06 -12.24 3.83
CA SER A 187 -11.24 -12.64 2.44
C SER A 187 -10.55 -13.97 2.14
N VAL A 188 -11.10 -14.69 1.16
CA VAL A 188 -10.53 -15.93 0.64
C VAL A 188 -10.51 -15.85 -0.88
N GLY A 189 -9.33 -15.96 -1.49
CA GLY A 189 -9.16 -16.01 -2.95
C GLY A 189 -9.61 -14.76 -3.73
N GLN A 190 -9.86 -13.63 -3.06
CA GLN A 190 -10.38 -12.43 -3.71
C GLN A 190 -9.31 -11.63 -4.48
N VAL A 191 -8.07 -11.69 -4.04
CA VAL A 191 -6.93 -11.02 -4.68
C VAL A 191 -6.08 -12.04 -5.40
N ASP A 192 -5.63 -13.07 -4.69
CA ASP A 192 -4.83 -14.15 -5.22
C ASP A 192 -5.51 -15.50 -4.87
N PRO A 193 -5.76 -16.41 -5.83
CA PRO A 193 -6.37 -17.72 -5.56
C PRO A 193 -5.61 -18.49 -4.49
N GLY A 194 -6.33 -19.15 -3.58
CA GLY A 194 -5.74 -19.94 -2.49
C GLY A 194 -5.14 -19.12 -1.34
N VAL A 195 -5.30 -17.81 -1.35
CA VAL A 195 -4.87 -16.93 -0.25
C VAL A 195 -6.06 -16.54 0.62
N TRP A 196 -5.95 -16.84 1.90
CA TRP A 196 -6.80 -16.30 2.96
C TRP A 196 -6.12 -15.08 3.59
N GLY A 197 -6.91 -14.07 3.94
CA GLY A 197 -6.41 -12.89 4.65
C GLY A 197 -7.41 -12.38 5.67
N VAL A 198 -6.90 -11.90 6.80
CA VAL A 198 -7.64 -11.08 7.78
C VAL A 198 -6.96 -9.74 7.91
N SER A 199 -7.75 -8.67 8.06
CA SER A 199 -7.25 -7.31 8.23
C SER A 199 -8.04 -6.57 9.29
N VAL A 200 -7.33 -5.93 10.21
CA VAL A 200 -7.88 -5.18 11.34
C VAL A 200 -7.41 -3.73 11.23
N PRO A 201 -8.31 -2.73 11.35
CA PRO A 201 -7.94 -1.32 11.28
C PRO A 201 -7.09 -0.90 12.48
N VAL A 202 -6.15 0.00 12.22
CA VAL A 202 -5.36 0.72 13.21
C VAL A 202 -5.84 2.17 13.19
N LEU A 203 -6.32 2.64 14.33
CA LEU A 203 -6.87 3.99 14.49
C LEU A 203 -6.01 4.79 15.48
N ASP A 204 -5.88 6.08 15.24
CA ASP A 204 -5.26 7.00 16.18
C ASP A 204 -6.23 7.38 17.34
N ARG A 205 -5.77 8.22 18.27
CA ARG A 205 -6.59 8.73 19.39
C ARG A 205 -7.86 9.46 18.94
N LYS A 206 -7.81 10.08 17.76
CA LYS A 206 -8.93 10.83 17.19
C LYS A 206 -9.86 9.94 16.36
N GLN A 207 -9.63 8.62 16.38
CA GLN A 207 -10.34 7.64 15.57
C GLN A 207 -10.12 7.81 14.07
N ASN A 208 -9.03 8.47 13.64
CA ASN A 208 -8.64 8.49 12.24
C ASN A 208 -7.93 7.19 11.86
N LEU A 209 -8.16 6.75 10.64
CA LEU A 209 -7.50 5.57 10.09
C LEU A 209 -6.02 5.86 9.81
N VAL A 210 -5.13 5.15 10.47
CA VAL A 210 -3.68 5.14 10.22
C VAL A 210 -3.32 4.09 9.17
N GLY A 211 -3.93 2.92 9.25
CA GLY A 211 -3.70 1.81 8.34
C GLY A 211 -4.41 0.54 8.79
N VAL A 212 -3.98 -0.61 8.31
CA VAL A 212 -4.47 -1.92 8.75
C VAL A 212 -3.32 -2.88 9.02
N VAL A 213 -3.48 -3.72 10.04
CA VAL A 213 -2.65 -4.92 10.23
C VAL A 213 -3.33 -6.07 9.55
N SER A 214 -2.58 -6.81 8.75
CA SER A 214 -3.09 -7.98 8.03
C SER A 214 -2.26 -9.20 8.32
N THR A 215 -2.92 -10.36 8.48
CA THR A 215 -2.29 -11.68 8.43
C THR A 215 -2.79 -12.38 7.17
N MET A 216 -1.87 -12.95 6.38
CA MET A 216 -2.16 -13.66 5.14
C MET A 216 -1.55 -15.06 5.19
N ALA A 217 -2.34 -16.06 4.83
CA ALA A 217 -1.94 -17.46 4.85
C ALA A 217 -2.52 -18.21 3.64
N PRO A 218 -1.90 -19.29 3.17
CA PRO A 218 -2.55 -20.22 2.28
C PRO A 218 -3.82 -20.78 2.92
N ASP A 219 -4.94 -20.75 2.20
CA ASP A 219 -6.29 -21.05 2.73
C ASP A 219 -6.42 -22.48 3.30
N PHE A 220 -5.72 -23.45 2.71
CA PHE A 220 -5.73 -24.84 3.15
C PHE A 220 -5.23 -25.05 4.60
N ARG A 221 -4.45 -24.09 5.14
CA ARG A 221 -3.91 -24.15 6.52
C ARG A 221 -4.78 -23.43 7.54
N VAL A 222 -5.74 -22.62 7.08
CA VAL A 222 -6.46 -21.70 7.97
C VAL A 222 -7.55 -22.34 8.77
N ARG A 223 -8.28 -23.34 8.21
CA ARG A 223 -9.48 -23.91 8.84
C ARG A 223 -9.34 -24.22 10.34
N PRO A 224 -8.30 -24.93 10.82
CA PRO A 224 -8.17 -25.24 12.24
C PRO A 224 -7.68 -24.06 13.09
N ARG A 225 -7.28 -22.94 12.46
CA ARG A 225 -6.60 -21.81 13.13
C ARG A 225 -7.28 -20.46 12.89
N HIS A 226 -8.43 -20.46 12.21
CA HIS A 226 -9.11 -19.24 11.78
C HIS A 226 -9.31 -18.23 12.93
N GLU A 227 -9.92 -18.68 14.03
CA GLU A 227 -10.21 -17.82 15.19
C GLU A 227 -8.91 -17.30 15.84
N SER A 228 -7.90 -18.16 15.97
CA SER A 228 -6.61 -17.79 16.52
C SER A 228 -5.91 -16.72 15.66
N LEU A 229 -5.91 -16.87 14.33
CA LEU A 229 -5.33 -15.90 13.41
C LEU A 229 -6.05 -14.55 13.49
N VAL A 230 -7.38 -14.55 13.56
CA VAL A 230 -8.17 -13.32 13.77
C VAL A 230 -7.82 -12.66 15.10
N THR A 231 -7.80 -13.42 16.19
CA THR A 231 -7.51 -12.92 17.54
C THR A 231 -6.10 -12.31 17.64
N LEU A 232 -5.08 -13.01 17.11
CA LEU A 232 -3.69 -12.54 17.13
C LEU A 232 -3.52 -11.28 16.28
N THR A 233 -4.17 -11.23 15.10
CA THR A 233 -4.12 -10.03 14.24
C THR A 233 -4.79 -8.84 14.93
N HIS A 234 -5.91 -9.07 15.60
CA HIS A 234 -6.63 -8.04 16.37
C HIS A 234 -5.78 -7.50 17.52
N ALA A 235 -5.14 -8.39 18.29
CA ALA A 235 -4.25 -7.99 19.37
C ALA A 235 -3.06 -7.14 18.85
N ALA A 236 -2.45 -7.55 17.74
CA ALA A 236 -1.37 -6.80 17.11
C ALA A 236 -1.81 -5.40 16.64
N ALA A 237 -3.00 -5.29 16.03
CA ALA A 237 -3.56 -4.01 15.61
C ALA A 237 -3.85 -3.09 16.81
N GLN A 238 -4.43 -3.61 17.89
CA GLN A 238 -4.64 -2.85 19.12
C GLN A 238 -3.32 -2.37 19.74
N ASP A 239 -2.30 -3.22 19.78
CA ASP A 239 -0.99 -2.83 20.29
C ASP A 239 -0.36 -1.71 19.45
N ILE A 240 -0.56 -1.71 18.13
CA ILE A 240 -0.08 -0.65 17.24
C ILE A 240 -0.91 0.63 17.44
N SER A 241 -2.24 0.55 17.54
CA SER A 241 -3.10 1.70 17.84
C SER A 241 -2.66 2.42 19.12
N ARG A 242 -2.27 1.68 20.16
CA ARG A 242 -1.74 2.26 21.41
C ARG A 242 -0.42 3.00 21.20
N LEU A 243 0.44 2.58 20.26
CA LEU A 243 1.67 3.32 19.92
C LEU A 243 1.33 4.68 19.31
N GLU A 244 0.35 4.73 18.42
CA GLU A 244 -0.14 5.95 17.79
C GLU A 244 -0.81 6.88 18.82
N GLU A 245 -1.14 6.37 19.99
CA GLU A 245 -1.62 7.20 21.13
C GLU A 245 -0.52 8.05 21.76
N TYR A 246 0.75 7.73 21.57
CA TYR A 246 1.90 8.42 22.17
C TYR A 246 2.76 9.20 21.15
N ALA A 247 2.41 9.14 19.86
CA ALA A 247 3.05 9.88 18.78
C ALA A 247 2.28 11.17 18.48
#